data_ca13e66dc7e9b67560a7948b8c338181
#
_entry.id   ca13e66dc7e9b67560a7948b8c338181
#
_cell.length_a   1.000
_cell.length_b   1.000
_cell.length_c   1.000
_cell.angle_alpha   90.00
_cell.angle_beta   90.00
_cell.angle_gamma   90.00
#
_symmetry.space_group_name_H-M   'P 1'
#
loop_
_entity.id
_entity.type
_entity.pdbx_description
1 polymer ?
#
loop_
_entity_poly.entity_id
_entity_poly.type
_entity_poly.pdbx_seq_one_letter_code
_entity_poly.pdbx_strand_id
1 'polypeptide(L)'
;YCIFSLQHTGEKKSISNQYWASSISEAAKIAEDLDSKRIDAYYAIADYKKEVYEKYKKGERKNLRIAENACRFSTLSYDIDVGKVKNSYAELPEALKELRRVVEDNDLPMPLIVGSGSGVHIHYCLEAPIEKEQWLSLAGRLKVLFINAGLVIDPVVSTDASRVLRIVGTHNYKKGGKVPVRIIAEGDGSHTY
;
A
#
# COMPACT_ATOMS: atom_id res chain seq x y z
N TYR A 1 -6.33 12.65 3.25
CA TYR A 1 -5.41 11.66 2.63
C TYR A 1 -3.98 12.13 2.81
N CYS A 2 -3.05 11.19 3.02
CA CYS A 2 -1.62 11.49 3.06
C CYS A 2 -0.95 10.85 1.84
N ILE A 3 -0.36 11.68 0.99
CA ILE A 3 0.45 11.26 -0.15
C ILE A 3 1.92 11.33 0.26
N PHE A 4 2.67 10.32 -0.07
CA PHE A 4 4.11 10.24 0.18
C PHE A 4 4.84 10.14 -1.17
N SER A 5 5.93 10.88 -1.31
CA SER A 5 6.77 10.80 -2.49
C SER A 5 8.16 10.31 -2.16
N LEU A 6 8.78 9.61 -3.12
CA LEU A 6 10.15 9.16 -3.04
C LEU A 6 10.86 9.45 -4.36
N GLN A 7 11.82 10.38 -4.33
CA GLN A 7 12.66 10.71 -5.46
C GLN A 7 14.01 10.01 -5.32
N HIS A 8 14.35 9.20 -6.30
CA HIS A 8 15.65 8.51 -6.36
C HIS A 8 16.70 9.43 -6.98
N THR A 9 17.69 9.90 -6.17
CA THR A 9 18.70 10.89 -6.58
C THR A 9 20.09 10.30 -6.83
N GLY A 10 20.19 8.96 -6.98
CA GLY A 10 21.41 8.22 -7.22
C GLY A 10 21.41 6.86 -6.52
N GLU A 11 22.52 6.14 -6.57
CA GLU A 11 22.59 4.72 -6.17
C GLU A 11 22.16 4.42 -4.72
N LYS A 12 22.23 5.39 -3.80
CA LYS A 12 21.88 5.18 -2.38
C LYS A 12 21.17 6.35 -1.72
N LYS A 13 20.81 7.42 -2.45
CA LYS A 13 20.14 8.59 -1.87
C LYS A 13 18.73 8.74 -2.41
N SER A 14 17.81 9.01 -1.53
CA SER A 14 16.42 9.33 -1.88
C SER A 14 15.93 10.50 -1.03
N ILE A 15 15.12 11.35 -1.65
CA ILE A 15 14.44 12.46 -0.98
C ILE A 15 12.98 12.08 -0.84
N SER A 16 12.42 12.18 0.35
CA SER A 16 11.02 11.89 0.61
C SER A 16 10.28 13.12 1.11
N ASN A 17 9.05 13.29 0.65
CA ASN A 17 8.14 14.34 1.11
C ASN A 17 6.76 13.76 1.43
N GLN A 18 6.00 14.50 2.24
CA GLN A 18 4.64 14.15 2.63
C GLN A 18 3.70 15.30 2.25
N TYR A 19 2.59 14.96 1.61
CA TYR A 19 1.58 15.90 1.16
C TYR A 19 0.24 15.55 1.78
N TRP A 20 -0.54 16.55 2.09
CA TRP A 20 -1.90 16.37 2.53
C TRP A 20 -2.86 16.68 1.39
N ALA A 21 -3.90 15.86 1.26
CA ALA A 21 -5.01 16.10 0.35
C ALA A 21 -6.33 16.02 1.13
N SER A 22 -7.19 16.99 0.93
CA SER A 22 -8.51 17.06 1.57
C SER A 22 -9.55 16.21 0.84
N SER A 23 -9.27 15.83 -0.41
CA SER A 23 -10.16 15.04 -1.28
C SER A 23 -9.38 14.07 -2.16
N ILE A 24 -10.07 13.08 -2.72
CA ILE A 24 -9.50 12.15 -3.71
C ILE A 24 -9.02 12.92 -4.96
N SER A 25 -9.78 13.91 -5.42
CA SER A 25 -9.39 14.73 -6.57
C SER A 25 -8.09 15.50 -6.34
N GLU A 26 -7.89 16.05 -5.14
CA GLU A 26 -6.63 16.71 -4.76
C GLU A 26 -5.48 15.70 -4.67
N ALA A 27 -5.73 14.53 -4.08
CA ALA A 27 -4.74 13.46 -4.01
C ALA A 27 -4.30 12.99 -5.40
N ALA A 28 -5.24 12.85 -6.35
CA ALA A 28 -4.96 12.48 -7.73
C ALA A 28 -4.09 13.53 -8.43
N LYS A 29 -4.40 14.83 -8.29
CA LYS A 29 -3.59 15.91 -8.87
C LYS A 29 -2.16 15.92 -8.32
N ILE A 30 -1.98 15.68 -7.03
CA ILE A 30 -0.65 15.56 -6.42
C ILE A 30 0.10 14.38 -7.03
N ALA A 31 -0.57 13.23 -7.19
CA ALA A 31 0.02 12.03 -7.74
C ALA A 31 0.43 12.22 -9.21
N GLU A 32 -0.42 12.85 -10.03
CA GLU A 32 -0.14 13.20 -11.42
C GLU A 32 1.05 14.16 -11.56
N ASP A 33 1.11 15.20 -10.72
CA ASP A 33 2.23 16.14 -10.69
C ASP A 33 3.55 15.43 -10.33
N LEU A 34 3.55 14.55 -9.34
CA LEU A 34 4.71 13.76 -8.96
C LEU A 34 5.15 12.82 -10.10
N ASP A 35 4.19 12.12 -10.71
CA ASP A 35 4.46 11.19 -11.80
C ASP A 35 5.04 11.91 -13.03
N SER A 36 4.54 13.10 -13.38
CA SER A 36 5.06 13.93 -14.47
C SER A 36 6.52 14.33 -14.27
N LYS A 37 6.97 14.43 -13.01
CA LYS A 37 8.34 14.74 -12.58
C LYS A 37 9.21 13.48 -12.39
N ARG A 38 8.69 12.30 -12.73
CA ARG A 38 9.34 10.99 -12.52
C ARG A 38 9.68 10.71 -11.04
N ILE A 39 8.77 11.07 -10.15
CA ILE A 39 8.87 10.84 -8.71
C ILE A 39 7.87 9.76 -8.33
N ASP A 40 8.30 8.73 -7.60
CA ASP A 40 7.42 7.68 -7.09
C ASP A 40 6.37 8.28 -6.16
N ALA A 41 5.10 8.05 -6.46
CA ALA A 41 3.96 8.50 -5.67
C ALA A 41 3.31 7.33 -4.92
N TYR A 42 3.05 7.54 -3.63
CA TYR A 42 2.43 6.57 -2.75
C TYR A 42 1.29 7.21 -1.98
N TYR A 43 0.31 6.41 -1.59
CA TYR A 43 -0.69 6.80 -0.60
C TYR A 43 -0.46 6.06 0.72
N ALA A 44 -0.75 6.71 1.83
CA ALA A 44 -0.76 6.06 3.14
C ALA A 44 -2.05 5.24 3.30
N ILE A 45 -1.94 4.01 3.78
CA ILE A 45 -3.10 3.11 3.98
C ILE A 45 -4.00 3.52 5.15
N ALA A 46 -3.51 4.43 6.01
CA ALA A 46 -4.23 4.93 7.18
C ALA A 46 -4.72 6.36 6.98
N ASP A 47 -5.80 6.70 7.66
CA ASP A 47 -6.19 8.07 7.95
C ASP A 47 -5.39 8.62 9.13
N TYR A 48 -5.17 9.94 9.13
CA TYR A 48 -4.46 10.66 10.18
C TYR A 48 -5.35 11.74 10.77
N LYS A 49 -5.25 11.96 12.07
CA LYS A 49 -6.02 13.00 12.78
C LYS A 49 -5.70 14.40 12.27
N LYS A 50 -6.72 15.25 12.14
CA LYS A 50 -6.58 16.61 11.63
C LYS A 50 -5.59 17.44 12.45
N GLU A 51 -5.61 17.29 13.77
CA GLU A 51 -4.71 18.01 14.68
C GLU A 51 -3.23 17.68 14.42
N VAL A 52 -2.95 16.43 14.01
CA VAL A 52 -1.60 16.00 13.64
C VAL A 52 -1.15 16.67 12.36
N TYR A 53 -2.05 16.75 11.38
CA TYR A 53 -1.78 17.45 10.12
C TYR A 53 -1.54 18.94 10.34
N GLU A 54 -2.36 19.61 11.16
CA GLU A 54 -2.19 21.04 11.47
C GLU A 54 -0.83 21.32 12.14
N LYS A 55 -0.39 20.47 13.06
CA LYS A 55 0.95 20.55 13.67
C LYS A 55 2.06 20.31 12.65
N TYR A 56 1.90 19.34 11.76
CA TYR A 56 2.85 19.10 10.66
C TYR A 56 2.95 20.32 9.74
N LYS A 57 1.81 20.89 9.33
CA LYS A 57 1.74 22.09 8.49
C LYS A 57 2.42 23.31 9.11
N LYS A 58 2.32 23.48 10.42
CA LYS A 58 2.98 24.55 11.17
C LYS A 58 4.47 24.29 11.42
N GLY A 59 5.00 23.15 11.03
CA GLY A 59 6.38 22.76 11.30
C GLY A 59 6.64 22.29 12.74
N GLU A 60 5.60 22.15 13.56
CA GLU A 60 5.69 21.66 14.94
C GLU A 60 5.97 20.15 15.00
N ARG A 61 5.76 19.42 13.89
CA ARG A 61 6.09 18.03 13.71
C ARG A 61 6.82 17.78 12.40
N LYS A 62 7.87 16.95 12.44
CA LYS A 62 8.66 16.60 11.24
C LYS A 62 7.98 15.57 10.35
N ASN A 63 7.16 14.69 10.92
CA ASN A 63 6.51 13.59 10.20
C ASN A 63 5.02 13.54 10.52
N LEU A 64 4.21 13.51 9.47
CA LEU A 64 2.78 13.21 9.55
C LEU A 64 2.57 11.69 9.65
N ARG A 65 3.24 10.95 8.77
CA ARG A 65 3.09 9.51 8.56
C ARG A 65 4.00 8.71 9.52
N ILE A 66 3.48 8.46 10.71
CA ILE A 66 4.05 7.52 11.70
C ILE A 66 2.91 6.70 12.30
N ALA A 67 3.22 5.51 12.80
CA ALA A 67 2.22 4.55 13.31
C ALA A 67 1.35 5.12 14.45
N GLU A 68 1.92 5.97 15.29
CA GLU A 68 1.22 6.61 16.43
C GLU A 68 0.15 7.61 15.97
N ASN A 69 0.31 8.19 14.79
CA ASN A 69 -0.62 9.16 14.24
C ASN A 69 -1.74 8.50 13.41
N ALA A 70 -1.54 7.25 12.97
CA ALA A 70 -2.54 6.49 12.22
C ALA A 70 -3.75 6.17 13.12
N CYS A 71 -4.95 6.40 12.61
CA CYS A 71 -6.16 6.22 13.40
C CYS A 71 -7.14 5.22 12.78
N ARG A 72 -7.52 5.37 11.52
CA ARG A 72 -8.51 4.53 10.85
C ARG A 72 -7.98 3.96 9.54
N PHE A 73 -8.54 2.81 9.15
CA PHE A 73 -8.14 2.06 7.98
C PHE A 73 -9.34 1.59 7.19
N SER A 74 -9.29 1.73 5.89
CA SER A 74 -10.35 1.30 4.95
C SER A 74 -9.95 0.04 4.17
N THR A 75 -8.74 -0.52 4.40
CA THR A 75 -8.25 -1.70 3.69
C THR A 75 -7.37 -2.56 4.59
N LEU A 76 -7.42 -3.89 4.35
CA LEU A 76 -6.35 -4.79 4.77
C LEU A 76 -5.45 -5.01 3.54
N SER A 77 -4.18 -4.64 3.64
CA SER A 77 -3.29 -4.60 2.47
C SER A 77 -2.03 -5.43 2.70
N TYR A 78 -1.63 -6.19 1.67
CA TYR A 78 -0.44 -7.06 1.71
C TYR A 78 0.40 -6.83 0.45
N ASP A 79 1.70 -7.03 0.57
CA ASP A 79 2.66 -6.92 -0.53
C ASP A 79 3.25 -8.29 -0.85
N ILE A 80 3.19 -8.67 -2.13
CA ILE A 80 3.77 -9.90 -2.67
C ILE A 80 4.90 -9.48 -3.61
N ASP A 81 6.12 -9.73 -3.21
CA ASP A 81 7.30 -9.42 -4.00
C ASP A 81 7.53 -10.41 -5.13
N VAL A 82 8.04 -9.92 -6.27
CA VAL A 82 8.39 -10.72 -7.45
C VAL A 82 9.81 -10.37 -7.92
N GLY A 83 10.58 -11.40 -8.31
CA GLY A 83 11.91 -11.22 -8.89
C GLY A 83 12.99 -10.79 -7.91
N LYS A 84 12.82 -11.03 -6.60
CA LYS A 84 13.85 -10.85 -5.58
C LYS A 84 14.57 -12.17 -5.27
N VAL A 85 15.70 -12.10 -4.60
CA VAL A 85 16.52 -13.30 -4.28
C VAL A 85 15.93 -14.12 -3.13
N LYS A 86 15.18 -13.50 -2.23
CA LYS A 86 14.58 -14.15 -1.04
C LYS A 86 13.16 -13.65 -0.78
N ASN A 87 12.32 -14.54 -0.26
CA ASN A 87 10.95 -14.25 0.15
C ASN A 87 10.14 -13.56 -0.96
N SER A 88 10.23 -14.11 -2.18
CA SER A 88 9.50 -13.61 -3.34
C SER A 88 9.26 -14.74 -4.33
N TYR A 89 8.27 -14.57 -5.19
CA TYR A 89 8.07 -15.43 -6.34
C TYR A 89 9.06 -15.08 -7.46
N ALA A 90 9.40 -16.05 -8.30
CA ALA A 90 10.27 -15.80 -9.44
C ALA A 90 9.59 -14.89 -10.47
N GLU A 91 8.31 -15.15 -10.75
CA GLU A 91 7.53 -14.45 -11.76
C GLU A 91 6.13 -14.08 -11.27
N LEU A 92 5.55 -13.05 -11.88
CA LEU A 92 4.20 -12.56 -11.55
C LEU A 92 3.10 -13.62 -11.74
N PRO A 93 3.07 -14.43 -12.81
CA PRO A 93 2.05 -15.48 -12.97
C PRO A 93 2.05 -16.49 -11.83
N GLU A 94 3.23 -16.84 -11.31
CA GLU A 94 3.36 -17.76 -10.18
C GLU A 94 2.73 -17.15 -8.92
N ALA A 95 3.06 -15.89 -8.60
CA ALA A 95 2.49 -15.19 -7.47
C ALA A 95 0.96 -15.12 -7.53
N LEU A 96 0.40 -14.81 -8.71
CA LEU A 96 -1.05 -14.72 -8.91
C LEU A 96 -1.74 -16.10 -8.83
N LYS A 97 -1.09 -17.17 -9.31
CA LYS A 97 -1.58 -18.52 -9.19
C LYS A 97 -1.67 -18.97 -7.73
N GLU A 98 -0.61 -18.72 -6.97
CA GLU A 98 -0.59 -19.07 -5.54
C GLU A 98 -1.58 -18.22 -4.71
N LEU A 99 -1.71 -16.93 -5.01
CA LEU A 99 -2.72 -16.09 -4.39
C LEU A 99 -4.13 -16.66 -4.64
N ARG A 100 -4.46 -17.00 -5.89
CA ARG A 100 -5.77 -17.55 -6.23
C ARG A 100 -6.01 -18.85 -5.47
N ARG A 101 -5.06 -19.79 -5.48
CA ARG A 101 -5.15 -21.03 -4.73
C ARG A 101 -5.45 -20.80 -3.26
N VAL A 102 -4.71 -19.91 -2.61
CA VAL A 102 -4.90 -19.62 -1.17
C VAL A 102 -6.26 -18.98 -0.89
N VAL A 103 -6.72 -18.09 -1.77
CA VAL A 103 -8.06 -17.48 -1.67
C VAL A 103 -9.15 -18.54 -1.79
N GLU A 104 -9.09 -19.40 -2.80
CA GLU A 104 -10.06 -20.48 -3.05
C GLU A 104 -10.05 -21.54 -1.94
N ASP A 105 -8.87 -22.02 -1.53
CA ASP A 105 -8.72 -23.05 -0.49
C ASP A 105 -9.20 -22.62 0.91
N ASN A 106 -9.34 -21.31 1.15
CA ASN A 106 -9.74 -20.76 2.43
C ASN A 106 -11.08 -20.00 2.39
N ASP A 107 -11.86 -20.13 1.33
CA ASP A 107 -13.14 -19.47 1.13
C ASP A 107 -13.07 -17.94 1.37
N LEU A 108 -11.95 -17.33 0.95
CA LEU A 108 -11.79 -15.88 1.04
C LEU A 108 -12.39 -15.18 -0.19
N PRO A 109 -12.92 -13.97 -0.05
CA PRO A 109 -13.29 -13.16 -1.22
C PRO A 109 -12.03 -12.81 -2.03
N MET A 110 -12.18 -12.63 -3.33
CA MET A 110 -11.08 -12.19 -4.19
C MET A 110 -10.70 -10.74 -3.86
N PRO A 111 -9.43 -10.44 -3.51
CA PRO A 111 -9.00 -9.08 -3.24
C PRO A 111 -8.85 -8.26 -4.52
N LEU A 112 -8.89 -6.92 -4.40
CA LEU A 112 -8.38 -6.03 -5.42
C LEU A 112 -6.88 -6.25 -5.58
N ILE A 113 -6.41 -6.48 -6.81
CA ILE A 113 -4.99 -6.76 -7.10
C ILE A 113 -4.41 -5.62 -7.93
N VAL A 114 -3.34 -5.01 -7.42
CA VAL A 114 -2.61 -3.90 -8.05
C VAL A 114 -1.18 -4.33 -8.37
N GLY A 115 -0.79 -4.27 -9.65
CA GLY A 115 0.60 -4.43 -10.05
C GLY A 115 1.40 -3.19 -9.68
N SER A 116 2.39 -3.34 -8.78
CA SER A 116 3.21 -2.26 -8.25
C SER A 116 4.45 -1.94 -9.09
N GLY A 117 4.65 -2.67 -10.18
CA GLY A 117 5.82 -2.58 -11.05
C GLY A 117 7.04 -3.38 -10.55
N SER A 118 6.96 -4.00 -9.36
CA SER A 118 7.99 -4.91 -8.81
C SER A 118 7.40 -6.07 -8.02
N GLY A 119 6.09 -6.27 -8.10
CA GLY A 119 5.30 -7.24 -7.39
C GLY A 119 3.84 -6.85 -7.46
N VAL A 120 3.03 -7.31 -6.52
CA VAL A 120 1.61 -6.97 -6.44
C VAL A 120 1.24 -6.56 -5.01
N HIS A 121 0.37 -5.55 -4.92
CA HIS A 121 -0.35 -5.26 -3.69
C HIS A 121 -1.73 -5.92 -3.79
N ILE A 122 -2.18 -6.56 -2.73
CA ILE A 122 -3.54 -7.08 -2.61
C ILE A 122 -4.28 -6.32 -1.52
N HIS A 123 -5.54 -5.97 -1.78
CA HIS A 123 -6.35 -5.13 -0.92
C HIS A 123 -7.71 -5.75 -0.69
N TYR A 124 -8.05 -6.02 0.57
CA TYR A 124 -9.41 -6.27 0.99
C TYR A 124 -10.01 -4.94 1.44
N CYS A 125 -10.87 -4.38 0.61
CA CYS A 125 -11.55 -3.12 0.90
C CYS A 125 -12.65 -3.35 1.94
N LEU A 126 -12.71 -2.48 2.94
CA LEU A 126 -13.73 -2.54 4.00
C LEU A 126 -14.91 -1.65 3.62
N GLU A 127 -16.13 -2.06 3.96
CA GLU A 127 -17.34 -1.24 3.74
C GLU A 127 -17.31 0.07 4.53
N ALA A 128 -16.72 0.03 5.72
CA ALA A 128 -16.51 1.20 6.56
C ALA A 128 -15.11 1.20 7.17
N PRO A 129 -14.51 2.38 7.39
CA PRO A 129 -13.23 2.48 8.08
C PRO A 129 -13.32 1.94 9.51
N ILE A 130 -12.31 1.18 9.92
CA ILE A 130 -12.17 0.62 11.27
C ILE A 130 -11.04 1.29 12.05
N GLU A 131 -11.12 1.26 13.37
CA GLU A 131 -10.09 1.79 14.26
C GLU A 131 -8.82 0.93 14.22
N LYS A 132 -7.70 1.53 14.59
CA LYS A 132 -6.36 0.93 14.48
C LYS A 132 -6.23 -0.41 15.19
N GLU A 133 -6.77 -0.55 16.40
CA GLU A 133 -6.68 -1.77 17.19
C GLU A 133 -7.43 -2.93 16.51
N GLN A 134 -8.61 -2.64 15.97
CA GLN A 134 -9.39 -3.61 15.21
C GLN A 134 -8.66 -3.98 13.91
N TRP A 135 -8.12 -2.99 13.21
CA TRP A 135 -7.33 -3.22 12.00
C TRP A 135 -6.12 -4.12 12.27
N LEU A 136 -5.33 -3.84 13.31
CA LEU A 136 -4.17 -4.64 13.68
C LEU A 136 -4.55 -6.10 13.96
N SER A 137 -5.66 -6.33 14.65
CA SER A 137 -6.18 -7.66 14.93
C SER A 137 -6.54 -8.41 13.64
N LEU A 138 -7.33 -7.80 12.76
CA LEU A 138 -7.77 -8.41 11.50
C LEU A 138 -6.59 -8.64 10.54
N ALA A 139 -5.76 -7.61 10.33
CA ALA A 139 -4.58 -7.70 9.46
C ALA A 139 -3.60 -8.77 9.95
N GLY A 140 -3.41 -8.88 11.27
CA GLY A 140 -2.56 -9.90 11.88
C GLY A 140 -3.10 -11.31 11.68
N ARG A 141 -4.41 -11.52 11.85
CA ARG A 141 -5.05 -12.83 11.64
C ARG A 141 -4.97 -13.28 10.19
N LEU A 142 -5.31 -12.39 9.24
CA LEU A 142 -5.25 -12.71 7.83
C LEU A 142 -3.80 -12.94 7.37
N LYS A 143 -2.82 -12.19 7.90
CA LYS A 143 -1.39 -12.46 7.69
C LYS A 143 -1.00 -13.87 8.10
N VAL A 144 -1.41 -14.31 9.30
CA VAL A 144 -1.11 -15.66 9.81
C VAL A 144 -1.74 -16.72 8.90
N LEU A 145 -2.98 -16.52 8.46
CA LEU A 145 -3.65 -17.40 7.53
C LEU A 145 -2.84 -17.52 6.21
N PHE A 146 -2.45 -16.42 5.60
CA PHE A 146 -1.66 -16.41 4.36
C PHE A 146 -0.33 -17.15 4.52
N ILE A 147 0.41 -16.88 5.59
CA ILE A 147 1.69 -17.57 5.86
C ILE A 147 1.48 -19.07 6.06
N ASN A 148 0.47 -19.48 6.83
CA ASN A 148 0.17 -20.89 7.08
C ASN A 148 -0.32 -21.62 5.82
N ALA A 149 -1.02 -20.92 4.92
CA ALA A 149 -1.44 -21.43 3.62
C ALA A 149 -0.29 -21.46 2.58
N GLY A 150 0.91 -20.98 2.94
CA GLY A 150 2.10 -20.98 2.10
C GLY A 150 2.22 -19.80 1.15
N LEU A 151 1.38 -18.78 1.27
CA LEU A 151 1.52 -17.55 0.45
C LEU A 151 2.72 -16.73 0.93
N VAL A 152 3.63 -16.42 0.02
CA VAL A 152 4.82 -15.61 0.31
C VAL A 152 4.44 -14.13 0.24
N ILE A 153 4.24 -13.50 1.39
CA ILE A 153 3.96 -12.08 1.55
C ILE A 153 5.09 -11.40 2.31
N ASP A 154 5.23 -10.06 2.18
CA ASP A 154 6.09 -9.27 3.08
C ASP A 154 5.45 -9.20 4.47
N PRO A 155 6.01 -9.88 5.50
CA PRO A 155 5.37 -9.97 6.81
C PRO A 155 5.41 -8.65 7.60
N VAL A 156 6.28 -7.72 7.24
CA VAL A 156 6.39 -6.41 7.90
C VAL A 156 5.30 -5.47 7.40
N VAL A 157 5.06 -5.46 6.08
CA VAL A 157 4.06 -4.60 5.44
C VAL A 157 2.67 -4.79 6.00
N SER A 158 2.29 -6.03 6.24
CA SER A 158 0.92 -6.44 6.58
C SER A 158 0.36 -5.82 7.88
N THR A 159 1.23 -5.41 8.80
CA THR A 159 0.85 -4.85 10.11
C THR A 159 1.54 -3.52 10.42
N ASP A 160 2.15 -2.89 9.42
CA ASP A 160 2.75 -1.56 9.56
C ASP A 160 1.69 -0.48 9.33
N ALA A 161 1.18 0.10 10.42
CA ALA A 161 0.17 1.16 10.38
C ALA A 161 0.64 2.45 9.69
N SER A 162 1.93 2.61 9.44
CA SER A 162 2.51 3.74 8.71
C SER A 162 2.81 3.43 7.24
N ARG A 163 2.37 2.27 6.74
CA ARG A 163 2.66 1.82 5.39
C ARG A 163 2.13 2.75 4.32
N VAL A 164 2.91 2.85 3.25
CA VAL A 164 2.49 3.48 1.98
C VAL A 164 2.56 2.46 0.86
N LEU A 165 1.61 2.57 -0.07
CA LEU A 165 1.54 1.75 -1.27
C LEU A 165 1.45 2.64 -2.51
N ARG A 166 1.92 2.15 -3.66
CA ARG A 166 1.93 2.93 -4.91
C ARG A 166 0.53 3.25 -5.39
N ILE A 167 0.37 4.45 -5.93
CA ILE A 167 -0.90 4.95 -6.45
C ILE A 167 -1.12 4.40 -7.85
N VAL A 168 -2.28 3.79 -8.07
CA VAL A 168 -2.73 3.36 -9.41
C VAL A 168 -2.79 4.55 -10.36
N GLY A 169 -2.37 4.35 -11.62
CA GLY A 169 -2.29 5.40 -12.63
C GLY A 169 -0.95 6.14 -12.66
N THR A 170 -0.05 5.88 -11.70
CA THR A 170 1.33 6.40 -11.69
C THR A 170 2.34 5.34 -12.15
N HIS A 171 3.62 5.64 -12.07
CA HIS A 171 4.69 4.73 -12.43
C HIS A 171 5.66 4.46 -11.28
N ASN A 172 6.28 3.30 -11.34
CA ASN A 172 7.41 2.92 -10.48
C ASN A 172 8.72 3.30 -11.17
N TYR A 173 9.50 4.19 -10.57
CA TYR A 173 10.78 4.68 -11.11
C TYR A 173 12.01 4.10 -10.40
N LYS A 174 11.81 3.21 -9.42
CA LYS A 174 12.84 2.71 -8.48
C LYS A 174 14.09 2.14 -9.13
N LYS A 175 14.03 1.57 -10.32
CA LYS A 175 15.17 0.95 -11.01
C LYS A 175 15.58 1.73 -12.27
N GLY A 176 15.30 3.03 -12.33
CA GLY A 176 15.54 3.86 -13.52
C GLY A 176 14.57 3.62 -14.66
N GLY A 177 13.64 2.67 -14.49
CA GLY A 177 12.58 2.38 -15.45
C GLY A 177 11.39 3.34 -15.35
N LYS A 178 10.36 3.05 -16.13
CA LYS A 178 9.02 3.65 -16.06
C LYS A 178 8.02 2.50 -16.16
N VAL A 179 7.71 1.86 -15.02
CA VAL A 179 6.81 0.70 -14.99
C VAL A 179 5.44 1.13 -14.46
N PRO A 180 4.35 0.94 -15.20
CA PRO A 180 3.03 1.41 -14.78
C PRO A 180 2.53 0.67 -13.54
N VAL A 181 1.92 1.43 -12.62
CA VAL A 181 1.14 0.92 -11.49
C VAL A 181 -0.31 0.84 -11.92
N ARG A 182 -0.89 -0.36 -11.98
CA ARG A 182 -2.21 -0.58 -12.56
C ARG A 182 -3.00 -1.66 -11.82
N ILE A 183 -4.32 -1.59 -11.87
CA ILE A 183 -5.18 -2.69 -11.45
C ILE A 183 -4.95 -3.88 -12.38
N ILE A 184 -4.70 -5.04 -11.80
CA ILE A 184 -4.58 -6.34 -12.51
C ILE A 184 -5.90 -7.08 -12.47
N ALA A 185 -6.57 -7.08 -11.30
CA ALA A 185 -7.89 -7.65 -11.13
C ALA A 185 -8.69 -6.83 -10.11
N GLU A 186 -9.95 -6.60 -10.43
CA GLU A 186 -10.93 -6.07 -9.47
C GLU A 186 -11.34 -7.20 -8.53
N GLY A 187 -11.48 -6.91 -7.25
CA GLY A 187 -11.93 -7.89 -6.27
C GLY A 187 -13.45 -8.00 -6.23
N ASP A 188 -13.97 -8.79 -5.27
CA ASP A 188 -15.41 -9.00 -5.07
C ASP A 188 -16.11 -7.80 -4.40
N GLY A 189 -15.46 -6.64 -4.36
CA GLY A 189 -15.97 -5.39 -3.80
C GLY A 189 -15.48 -5.11 -2.38
N SER A 190 -16.30 -4.42 -1.58
CA SER A 190 -16.04 -4.13 -0.17
C SER A 190 -16.64 -5.20 0.75
N HIS A 191 -16.03 -5.41 1.90
CA HIS A 191 -16.37 -6.48 2.83
C HIS A 191 -16.69 -5.97 4.23
N THR A 192 -17.66 -6.58 4.89
CA THR A 192 -17.99 -6.45 6.32
C THR A 192 -17.21 -7.51 7.11
N TYR A 193 -16.68 -7.13 8.27
CA TYR A 193 -15.96 -8.02 9.18
C TYR A 193 -16.45 -7.93 10.61
#